data_9a1fe383bcb8c244992d2f10a858e865
#
_entry.id   9a1fe383bcb8c244992d2f10a858e865
#
_cell.length_a   1.000
_cell.length_b   1.000
_cell.length_c   1.000
_cell.angle_alpha   90.00
_cell.angle_beta   90.00
_cell.angle_gamma   90.00
#
_symmetry.space_group_name_H-M   'P 1'
#
loop_
_entity.id
_entity.type
_entity.pdbx_description
1 polymer ?
#
loop_
_entity_poly.entity_id
_entity_poly.type
_entity_poly.pdbx_seq_one_letter_code
_entity_poly.pdbx_strand_id
1 'polypeptide(L)'
;MNRETTNRIRFILEDVVPPILRDSKLFKAIASLAWGKHIGHLASFRARAPFLTDQEYEDLYKKHPRVHEGTDNSKDCIAEILKDVVGTSVCDVGCGTGIVLKHIKNARPEISRFMGVDFAIDDANALDGIEYEASKIEDLPFKDGEFDTVICTHVIEHVLDYRAGIAELRRITKKRLIIIVPREREYRYTFNPHFNFFPYTHSFLRAMQPVPQNYHCKDIRRDIYYREDIEMHVHNALPQAAE
;
A
#
# COMPACT_ATOMS: atom_id res chain seq x y z
N MET A 1 -17.72 -4.44 8.30
CA MET A 1 -17.60 -5.87 7.89
C MET A 1 -16.22 -6.35 8.30
N ASN A 2 -16.08 -7.56 8.86
CA ASN A 2 -14.75 -8.00 9.26
C ASN A 2 -13.92 -8.49 8.06
N ARG A 3 -12.57 -8.48 8.19
CA ARG A 3 -11.63 -8.84 7.11
C ARG A 3 -11.83 -10.28 6.59
N GLU A 4 -12.21 -11.23 7.46
CA GLU A 4 -12.45 -12.61 7.04
C GLU A 4 -13.62 -12.73 6.08
N THR A 5 -14.72 -12.02 6.36
CA THR A 5 -15.90 -11.98 5.47
C THR A 5 -15.54 -11.35 4.12
N THR A 6 -14.79 -10.24 4.13
CA THR A 6 -14.30 -9.60 2.90
C THR A 6 -13.42 -10.55 2.09
N ASN A 7 -12.48 -11.24 2.74
CA ASN A 7 -11.59 -12.19 2.08
C ASN A 7 -12.36 -13.40 1.50
N ARG A 8 -13.42 -13.88 2.16
CA ARG A 8 -14.29 -14.95 1.62
C ARG A 8 -15.05 -14.48 0.38
N ILE A 9 -15.62 -13.27 0.41
CA ILE A 9 -16.30 -12.68 -0.74
C ILE A 9 -15.31 -12.53 -1.91
N ARG A 10 -14.12 -11.99 -1.65
CA ARG A 10 -13.05 -11.86 -2.66
C ARG A 10 -12.66 -13.23 -3.23
N PHE A 11 -12.47 -14.24 -2.39
CA PHE A 11 -12.16 -15.59 -2.85
C PHE A 11 -13.23 -16.11 -3.81
N ILE A 12 -14.50 -15.97 -3.48
CA ILE A 12 -15.61 -16.40 -4.35
C ILE A 12 -15.56 -15.64 -5.67
N LEU A 13 -15.44 -14.32 -5.64
CA LEU A 13 -15.48 -13.48 -6.83
C LEU A 13 -14.25 -13.64 -7.74
N GLU A 14 -13.07 -13.82 -7.16
CA GLU A 14 -11.81 -13.84 -7.90
C GLU A 14 -11.38 -15.24 -8.35
N ASP A 15 -11.63 -16.24 -7.50
CA ASP A 15 -11.09 -17.58 -7.70
C ASP A 15 -12.15 -18.62 -8.09
N VAL A 16 -13.44 -18.39 -7.76
CA VAL A 16 -14.52 -19.37 -8.01
C VAL A 16 -15.45 -18.94 -9.15
N VAL A 17 -15.85 -17.66 -9.20
CA VAL A 17 -16.78 -17.18 -10.24
C VAL A 17 -16.03 -16.98 -11.56
N PRO A 18 -16.42 -17.68 -12.65
CA PRO A 18 -15.78 -17.50 -13.95
C PRO A 18 -15.86 -16.07 -14.45
N PRO A 19 -14.83 -15.55 -15.14
CA PRO A 19 -14.82 -14.18 -15.68
C PRO A 19 -16.05 -13.85 -16.54
N ILE A 20 -16.51 -14.78 -17.36
CA ILE A 20 -17.71 -14.59 -18.20
C ILE A 20 -18.97 -14.26 -17.42
N LEU A 21 -19.11 -14.78 -16.20
CA LEU A 21 -20.22 -14.46 -15.32
C LEU A 21 -19.95 -13.17 -14.55
N ARG A 22 -18.78 -13.07 -13.91
CA ARG A 22 -18.37 -11.94 -13.08
C ARG A 22 -18.35 -10.60 -13.83
N ASP A 23 -17.91 -10.63 -15.10
CA ASP A 23 -17.79 -9.44 -15.95
C ASP A 23 -19.04 -9.17 -16.78
N SER A 24 -20.14 -9.91 -16.55
CA SER A 24 -21.39 -9.74 -17.26
C SER A 24 -22.23 -8.57 -16.74
N LYS A 25 -23.07 -8.00 -17.62
CA LYS A 25 -24.05 -6.97 -17.22
C LYS A 25 -25.07 -7.50 -16.20
N LEU A 26 -25.39 -8.80 -16.27
CA LEU A 26 -26.30 -9.45 -15.31
C LEU A 26 -25.68 -9.49 -13.91
N PHE A 27 -24.40 -9.85 -13.79
CA PHE A 27 -23.69 -9.79 -12.51
C PHE A 27 -23.68 -8.36 -11.92
N LYS A 28 -23.42 -7.34 -12.76
CA LYS A 28 -23.49 -5.94 -12.33
C LYS A 28 -24.88 -5.59 -11.78
N ALA A 29 -25.95 -6.00 -12.46
CA ALA A 29 -27.30 -5.73 -12.01
C ALA A 29 -27.62 -6.39 -10.65
N ILE A 30 -27.27 -7.68 -10.49
CA ILE A 30 -27.44 -8.43 -9.24
C ILE A 30 -26.61 -7.80 -8.11
N ALA A 31 -25.35 -7.47 -8.37
CA ALA A 31 -24.48 -6.82 -7.41
C ALA A 31 -25.00 -5.44 -6.99
N SER A 32 -25.58 -4.67 -7.94
CA SER A 32 -26.19 -3.38 -7.64
C SER A 32 -27.43 -3.49 -6.76
N LEU A 33 -28.20 -4.57 -6.89
CA LEU A 33 -29.34 -4.85 -6.00
C LEU A 33 -28.86 -5.22 -4.58
N ALA A 34 -27.79 -6.02 -4.47
CA ALA A 34 -27.28 -6.50 -3.20
C ALA A 34 -26.52 -5.41 -2.40
N TRP A 35 -25.78 -4.53 -3.05
CA TRP A 35 -24.90 -3.53 -2.42
C TRP A 35 -25.35 -2.08 -2.65
N GLY A 36 -26.46 -1.84 -3.36
CA GLY A 36 -27.08 -0.53 -3.52
C GLY A 36 -26.34 0.42 -4.48
N LYS A 37 -26.70 1.72 -4.40
CA LYS A 37 -26.21 2.77 -5.32
C LYS A 37 -24.68 2.99 -5.31
N HIS A 38 -24.01 2.60 -4.25
CA HIS A 38 -22.54 2.76 -4.12
C HIS A 38 -21.76 2.00 -5.19
N ILE A 39 -22.26 0.86 -5.67
CA ILE A 39 -21.62 0.08 -6.74
C ILE A 39 -21.60 0.81 -8.08
N GLY A 40 -22.63 1.63 -8.37
CA GLY A 40 -22.68 2.36 -9.64
C GLY A 40 -21.50 3.30 -9.83
N HIS A 41 -21.03 3.94 -8.76
CA HIS A 41 -19.88 4.82 -8.78
C HIS A 41 -18.55 4.03 -8.86
N LEU A 42 -18.41 2.96 -8.10
CA LEU A 42 -17.22 2.12 -8.13
C LEU A 42 -17.07 1.32 -9.43
N ALA A 43 -18.18 0.84 -10.03
CA ALA A 43 -18.12 0.08 -11.28
C ALA A 43 -17.55 0.88 -12.48
N SER A 44 -17.67 2.22 -12.48
CA SER A 44 -17.08 3.09 -13.50
C SER A 44 -15.78 3.75 -13.05
N PHE A 45 -15.34 3.52 -11.83
CA PHE A 45 -14.23 4.21 -11.20
C PHE A 45 -12.94 4.06 -12.03
N ARG A 46 -12.54 2.84 -12.38
CA ARG A 46 -11.29 2.57 -13.13
C ARG A 46 -11.24 3.27 -14.49
N ALA A 47 -12.37 3.29 -15.20
CA ALA A 47 -12.44 3.97 -16.51
C ALA A 47 -12.33 5.50 -16.39
N ARG A 48 -12.70 6.06 -15.23
CA ARG A 48 -12.63 7.49 -14.96
C ARG A 48 -11.33 7.91 -14.29
N ALA A 49 -10.70 7.03 -13.56
CA ALA A 49 -9.56 7.31 -12.74
C ALA A 49 -8.40 8.01 -13.46
N PRO A 50 -7.99 7.62 -14.69
CA PRO A 50 -6.93 8.32 -15.43
C PRO A 50 -7.26 9.78 -15.79
N PHE A 51 -8.51 10.19 -15.62
CA PHE A 51 -9.01 11.52 -15.98
C PHE A 51 -9.47 12.33 -14.76
N LEU A 52 -9.36 11.77 -13.56
CA LEU A 52 -9.69 12.48 -12.32
C LEU A 52 -8.59 13.52 -12.03
N THR A 53 -9.03 14.70 -11.62
CA THR A 53 -8.12 15.65 -10.97
C THR A 53 -7.75 15.16 -9.58
N ASP A 54 -6.66 15.67 -9.03
CA ASP A 54 -6.23 15.35 -7.67
C ASP A 54 -7.33 15.57 -6.65
N GLN A 55 -8.07 16.68 -6.76
CA GLN A 55 -9.17 17.02 -5.87
C GLN A 55 -10.34 16.01 -5.98
N GLU A 56 -10.70 15.61 -7.19
CA GLU A 56 -11.76 14.61 -7.41
C GLU A 56 -11.36 13.24 -6.86
N TYR A 57 -10.08 12.89 -6.96
CA TYR A 57 -9.52 11.66 -6.39
C TYR A 57 -9.57 11.68 -4.87
N GLU A 58 -9.11 12.76 -4.24
CA GLU A 58 -9.19 12.94 -2.79
C GLU A 58 -10.64 12.93 -2.27
N ASP A 59 -11.54 13.63 -2.94
CA ASP A 59 -12.96 13.66 -2.61
C ASP A 59 -13.60 12.27 -2.67
N LEU A 60 -13.17 11.46 -3.63
CA LEU A 60 -13.64 10.09 -3.77
C LEU A 60 -13.20 9.24 -2.58
N TYR A 61 -11.95 9.37 -2.15
CA TYR A 61 -11.43 8.67 -0.97
C TYR A 61 -12.10 9.14 0.33
N LYS A 62 -12.30 10.45 0.50
CA LYS A 62 -12.99 11.02 1.66
C LYS A 62 -14.47 10.56 1.74
N LYS A 63 -15.13 10.34 0.60
CA LYS A 63 -16.53 9.89 0.50
C LYS A 63 -16.71 8.38 0.66
N HIS A 64 -15.65 7.61 0.50
CA HIS A 64 -15.67 6.16 0.68
C HIS A 64 -14.94 5.78 1.97
N PRO A 65 -15.64 5.76 3.12
CA PRO A 65 -15.03 5.44 4.39
C PRO A 65 -14.42 4.02 4.34
N ARG A 66 -13.32 3.83 5.04
CA ARG A 66 -12.67 2.53 5.17
C ARG A 66 -13.66 1.47 5.61
N VAL A 67 -13.64 0.34 4.94
CA VAL A 67 -14.55 -0.79 5.24
C VAL A 67 -14.18 -1.46 6.56
N HIS A 68 -12.93 -1.32 7.01
CA HIS A 68 -12.39 -1.95 8.19
C HIS A 68 -12.03 -0.90 9.25
N GLU A 69 -12.45 -1.15 10.48
CA GLU A 69 -11.89 -0.48 11.66
C GLU A 69 -10.49 -1.05 11.91
N GLY A 70 -9.48 -0.19 11.91
CA GLY A 70 -8.11 -0.58 12.20
C GLY A 70 -7.19 -0.65 10.99
N THR A 71 -6.57 -1.79 10.74
CA THR A 71 -5.62 -1.99 9.63
C THR A 71 -6.10 -3.07 8.66
N ASP A 72 -5.78 -2.90 7.38
CA ASP A 72 -5.97 -3.91 6.34
C ASP A 72 -4.94 -5.05 6.42
N ASN A 73 -3.92 -4.92 7.25
CA ASN A 73 -2.93 -5.96 7.47
C ASN A 73 -3.47 -7.12 8.30
N SER A 74 -3.18 -8.35 7.89
CA SER A 74 -3.42 -9.55 8.71
C SER A 74 -2.46 -9.60 9.90
N LYS A 75 -2.83 -10.39 10.94
CA LYS A 75 -1.91 -10.63 12.07
C LYS A 75 -0.57 -11.20 11.61
N ASP A 76 -0.58 -12.03 10.58
CA ASP A 76 0.64 -12.63 10.03
C ASP A 76 1.50 -11.59 9.30
N CYS A 77 0.88 -10.63 8.58
CA CYS A 77 1.58 -9.49 7.99
C CYS A 77 2.22 -8.60 9.06
N ILE A 78 1.46 -8.27 10.13
CA ILE A 78 2.01 -7.49 11.25
C ILE A 78 3.19 -8.24 11.90
N ALA A 79 3.09 -9.55 12.11
CA ALA A 79 4.18 -10.34 12.68
C ALA A 79 5.46 -10.31 11.81
N GLU A 80 5.32 -10.36 10.48
CA GLU A 80 6.48 -10.23 9.58
C GLU A 80 7.05 -8.80 9.59
N ILE A 81 6.20 -7.77 9.61
CA ILE A 81 6.67 -6.38 9.75
C ILE A 81 7.51 -6.24 11.03
N LEU A 82 6.98 -6.69 12.18
CA LEU A 82 7.67 -6.59 13.47
C LEU A 82 9.01 -7.31 13.49
N LYS A 83 9.14 -8.42 12.78
CA LYS A 83 10.37 -9.19 12.65
C LYS A 83 11.39 -8.47 11.75
N ASP A 84 10.92 -7.83 10.70
CA ASP A 84 11.78 -7.28 9.65
C ASP A 84 12.11 -5.78 9.83
N VAL A 85 11.42 -5.04 10.71
CA VAL A 85 11.79 -3.66 11.05
C VAL A 85 13.19 -3.60 11.64
N VAL A 86 14.02 -2.67 11.14
CA VAL A 86 15.42 -2.46 11.56
C VAL A 86 15.71 -0.99 11.85
N GLY A 87 16.73 -0.75 12.68
CA GLY A 87 17.18 0.59 13.01
C GLY A 87 16.36 1.28 14.10
N THR A 88 16.41 2.60 14.14
CA THR A 88 15.82 3.43 15.21
C THR A 88 14.77 4.43 14.72
N SER A 89 14.55 4.51 13.41
CA SER A 89 13.54 5.36 12.80
C SER A 89 12.69 4.58 11.80
N VAL A 90 11.35 4.75 11.87
CA VAL A 90 10.37 4.08 11.02
C VAL A 90 9.42 5.11 10.44
N CYS A 91 9.20 5.01 9.11
CA CYS A 91 8.16 5.76 8.40
C CYS A 91 7.14 4.79 7.81
N ASP A 92 5.85 5.03 8.04
CA ASP A 92 4.72 4.29 7.44
C ASP A 92 3.99 5.21 6.45
N VAL A 93 4.16 4.94 5.14
CA VAL A 93 3.55 5.72 4.07
C VAL A 93 2.20 5.11 3.67
N GLY A 94 1.14 5.91 3.78
CA GLY A 94 -0.24 5.45 3.75
C GLY A 94 -0.66 4.88 5.12
N CYS A 95 -0.21 5.51 6.20
CA CYS A 95 -0.36 5.03 7.57
C CYS A 95 -1.81 5.01 8.07
N GLY A 96 -2.69 5.77 7.44
CA GLY A 96 -4.05 5.96 7.90
C GLY A 96 -4.11 6.49 9.34
N THR A 97 -4.61 5.68 10.26
CA THR A 97 -4.70 6.04 11.69
C THR A 97 -3.44 5.67 12.49
N GLY A 98 -2.35 5.22 11.83
CA GLY A 98 -1.08 4.88 12.49
C GLY A 98 -1.07 3.56 13.26
N ILE A 99 -2.03 2.66 13.04
CA ILE A 99 -2.13 1.40 13.81
C ILE A 99 -0.92 0.50 13.61
N VAL A 100 -0.33 0.44 12.41
CA VAL A 100 0.90 -0.34 12.17
C VAL A 100 2.04 0.21 13.01
N LEU A 101 2.23 1.53 12.99
CA LEU A 101 3.24 2.20 13.85
C LEU A 101 3.01 1.96 15.32
N LYS A 102 1.75 1.96 15.79
CA LYS A 102 1.42 1.61 17.18
C LYS A 102 1.84 0.20 17.55
N HIS A 103 1.63 -0.77 16.65
CA HIS A 103 2.10 -2.15 16.87
C HIS A 103 3.63 -2.21 16.98
N ILE A 104 4.33 -1.50 16.09
CA ILE A 104 5.80 -1.45 16.10
C ILE A 104 6.29 -0.77 17.38
N LYS A 105 5.75 0.38 17.75
CA LYS A 105 6.10 1.12 18.97
C LYS A 105 5.99 0.27 20.23
N ASN A 106 4.92 -0.53 20.33
CA ASN A 106 4.70 -1.41 21.47
C ASN A 106 5.64 -2.61 21.51
N ALA A 107 6.10 -3.10 20.36
CA ALA A 107 6.92 -4.30 20.26
C ALA A 107 8.43 -4.02 20.17
N ARG A 108 8.82 -2.80 19.78
CA ARG A 108 10.21 -2.43 19.46
C ARG A 108 10.60 -1.13 20.20
N PRO A 109 10.87 -1.21 21.53
CA PRO A 109 11.16 -0.02 22.37
C PRO A 109 12.45 0.70 22.01
N GLU A 110 13.35 0.06 21.25
CA GLU A 110 14.60 0.66 20.74
C GLU A 110 14.38 1.66 19.60
N ILE A 111 13.19 1.68 18.99
CA ILE A 111 12.86 2.64 17.94
C ILE A 111 12.42 3.95 18.60
N SER A 112 13.10 5.03 18.26
CA SER A 112 12.93 6.34 18.88
C SER A 112 12.15 7.34 18.04
N ARG A 113 12.02 7.12 16.72
CA ARG A 113 11.29 8.01 15.80
C ARG A 113 10.27 7.24 14.99
N PHE A 114 9.02 7.69 15.03
CA PHE A 114 7.89 7.15 14.29
C PHE A 114 7.25 8.26 13.47
N MET A 115 7.19 8.09 12.15
CA MET A 115 6.56 9.01 11.21
C MET A 115 5.43 8.30 10.46
N GLY A 116 4.22 8.83 10.52
CA GLY A 116 3.09 8.41 9.70
C GLY A 116 2.88 9.41 8.57
N VAL A 117 2.76 8.92 7.34
CA VAL A 117 2.43 9.75 6.17
C VAL A 117 1.13 9.26 5.58
N ASP A 118 0.21 10.17 5.32
CA ASP A 118 -1.01 9.89 4.56
C ASP A 118 -1.43 11.16 3.82
N PHE A 119 -2.16 11.04 2.71
CA PHE A 119 -2.68 12.22 2.01
C PHE A 119 -3.82 12.92 2.77
N ALA A 120 -4.45 12.22 3.74
CA ALA A 120 -5.52 12.74 4.59
C ALA A 120 -5.24 12.36 6.05
N ILE A 121 -4.60 13.25 6.79
CA ILE A 121 -4.37 13.10 8.23
C ILE A 121 -5.60 13.62 8.98
N ASP A 122 -6.04 12.87 9.97
CA ASP A 122 -7.05 13.28 10.93
C ASP A 122 -6.39 13.47 12.31
N ASP A 123 -6.10 14.71 12.66
CA ASP A 123 -5.43 15.08 13.92
C ASP A 123 -6.20 14.59 15.16
N ALA A 124 -7.53 14.44 15.06
CA ALA A 124 -8.35 13.94 16.17
C ALA A 124 -8.05 12.48 16.53
N ASN A 125 -7.46 11.71 15.59
CA ASN A 125 -7.08 10.31 15.75
C ASN A 125 -5.56 10.11 15.88
N ALA A 126 -4.77 11.19 15.98
CA ALA A 126 -3.32 11.10 16.14
C ALA A 126 -2.93 10.31 17.39
N LEU A 127 -2.00 9.37 17.24
CA LEU A 127 -1.52 8.54 18.33
C LEU A 127 -0.30 9.21 19.00
N ASP A 128 -0.26 9.16 20.32
CA ASP A 128 0.84 9.74 21.10
C ASP A 128 2.21 9.17 20.71
N GLY A 129 3.19 10.09 20.53
CA GLY A 129 4.57 9.77 20.16
C GLY A 129 4.73 9.20 18.75
N ILE A 130 3.83 9.54 17.85
CA ILE A 130 3.94 9.36 16.39
C ILE A 130 3.81 10.73 15.76
N GLU A 131 4.78 11.11 14.92
CA GLU A 131 4.73 12.30 14.09
C GLU A 131 3.88 12.01 12.86
N TYR A 132 3.15 13.01 12.33
CA TYR A 132 2.33 12.86 11.14
C TYR A 132 2.64 13.93 10.10
N GLU A 133 2.64 13.55 8.83
CA GLU A 133 2.86 14.43 7.68
C GLU A 133 1.81 14.16 6.60
N ALA A 134 1.14 15.20 6.13
CA ALA A 134 0.16 15.10 5.04
C ALA A 134 0.86 15.23 3.69
N SER A 135 1.00 14.14 2.95
CA SER A 135 1.67 14.14 1.65
C SER A 135 1.20 12.99 0.77
N LYS A 136 1.41 13.14 -0.56
CA LYS A 136 1.25 12.07 -1.54
C LYS A 136 2.50 11.21 -1.57
N ILE A 137 2.32 9.92 -1.87
CA ILE A 137 3.43 8.98 -1.96
C ILE A 137 4.40 9.32 -3.10
N GLU A 138 3.93 10.00 -4.15
CA GLU A 138 4.73 10.39 -5.30
C GLU A 138 5.65 11.60 -5.05
N ASP A 139 5.46 12.34 -3.92
CA ASP A 139 6.24 13.54 -3.57
C ASP A 139 6.36 13.66 -2.05
N LEU A 140 7.30 12.92 -1.47
CA LEU A 140 7.49 12.85 -0.03
C LEU A 140 8.45 13.94 0.46
N PRO A 141 8.07 14.78 1.47
CA PRO A 141 8.85 15.95 1.90
C PRO A 141 10.03 15.58 2.82
N PHE A 142 10.72 14.48 2.52
CA PHE A 142 11.83 13.96 3.32
C PHE A 142 13.12 13.90 2.50
N LYS A 143 14.26 13.86 3.19
CA LYS A 143 15.57 13.71 2.59
C LYS A 143 15.82 12.27 2.16
N ASP A 144 16.78 12.09 1.26
CA ASP A 144 17.25 10.76 0.87
C ASP A 144 17.78 9.99 2.09
N GLY A 145 17.32 8.75 2.25
CA GLY A 145 17.72 7.89 3.36
C GLY A 145 17.39 8.42 4.75
N GLU A 146 16.30 9.15 4.90
CA GLU A 146 15.93 9.77 6.18
C GLU A 146 15.49 8.76 7.23
N PHE A 147 14.87 7.65 6.82
CA PHE A 147 14.35 6.65 7.75
C PHE A 147 15.05 5.31 7.60
N ASP A 148 15.41 4.69 8.72
CA ASP A 148 16.06 3.37 8.72
C ASP A 148 15.17 2.29 8.10
N THR A 149 13.88 2.29 8.44
CA THR A 149 12.86 1.43 7.81
C THR A 149 11.71 2.27 7.26
N VAL A 150 11.33 2.01 6.02
CA VAL A 150 10.11 2.56 5.43
C VAL A 150 9.13 1.43 5.16
N ILE A 151 7.86 1.64 5.50
CA ILE A 151 6.77 0.68 5.34
C ILE A 151 5.71 1.33 4.46
N CYS A 152 5.13 0.54 3.55
CA CYS A 152 4.00 0.97 2.73
C CYS A 152 3.05 -0.22 2.56
N THR A 153 1.87 -0.16 3.18
CA THR A 153 0.96 -1.30 3.19
C THR A 153 -0.42 -0.93 2.69
N HIS A 154 -0.91 -1.66 1.69
CA HIS A 154 -2.23 -1.44 1.08
C HIS A 154 -2.41 -0.01 0.54
N VAL A 155 -1.39 0.48 -0.19
CA VAL A 155 -1.36 1.81 -0.81
C VAL A 155 -1.11 1.72 -2.30
N ILE A 156 -0.11 0.96 -2.74
CA ILE A 156 0.36 0.89 -4.13
C ILE A 156 -0.76 0.51 -5.11
N GLU A 157 -1.72 -0.30 -4.69
CA GLU A 157 -2.90 -0.65 -5.48
C GLU A 157 -3.81 0.52 -5.80
N HIS A 158 -3.71 1.61 -5.03
CA HIS A 158 -4.51 2.82 -5.16
C HIS A 158 -3.81 3.96 -5.90
N VAL A 159 -2.53 3.86 -6.15
CA VAL A 159 -1.69 4.93 -6.70
C VAL A 159 -1.69 4.88 -8.22
N LEU A 160 -1.95 6.01 -8.90
CA LEU A 160 -1.95 6.07 -10.36
C LEU A 160 -0.53 5.92 -10.91
N ASP A 161 0.41 6.72 -10.43
CA ASP A 161 1.83 6.58 -10.74
C ASP A 161 2.56 5.85 -9.62
N TYR A 162 2.25 4.57 -9.45
CA TYR A 162 2.89 3.74 -8.42
C TYR A 162 4.41 3.63 -8.60
N ARG A 163 4.94 3.87 -9.80
CA ARG A 163 6.38 3.83 -10.04
C ARG A 163 7.09 5.03 -9.43
N ALA A 164 6.51 6.24 -9.57
CA ALA A 164 6.99 7.40 -8.85
C ALA A 164 6.92 7.16 -7.34
N GLY A 165 5.80 6.62 -6.85
CA GLY A 165 5.66 6.27 -5.44
C GLY A 165 6.71 5.28 -4.94
N ILE A 166 7.00 4.20 -5.68
CA ILE A 166 8.06 3.24 -5.33
C ILE A 166 9.44 3.92 -5.32
N ALA A 167 9.71 4.81 -6.27
CA ALA A 167 10.97 5.56 -6.32
C ALA A 167 11.14 6.45 -5.09
N GLU A 168 10.09 7.15 -4.65
CA GLU A 168 10.10 7.97 -3.45
C GLU A 168 10.27 7.13 -2.16
N LEU A 169 9.55 6.00 -2.05
CA LEU A 169 9.74 5.07 -0.94
C LEU A 169 11.20 4.62 -0.83
N ARG A 170 11.82 4.25 -1.95
CA ARG A 170 13.25 3.88 -1.99
C ARG A 170 14.16 5.04 -1.62
N ARG A 171 13.86 6.24 -2.15
CA ARG A 171 14.65 7.45 -1.91
C ARG A 171 14.76 7.78 -0.43
N ILE A 172 13.64 7.74 0.30
CA ILE A 172 13.63 8.08 1.73
C ILE A 172 14.09 6.94 2.64
N THR A 173 14.24 5.72 2.09
CA THR A 173 14.68 4.54 2.85
C THR A 173 16.20 4.49 2.98
N LYS A 174 16.68 4.34 4.22
CA LYS A 174 18.12 4.19 4.51
C LYS A 174 18.59 2.74 4.53
N LYS A 175 17.81 1.83 5.12
CA LYS A 175 18.24 0.43 5.33
C LYS A 175 17.27 -0.57 4.74
N ARG A 176 15.96 -0.46 5.01
CA ARG A 176 14.98 -1.46 4.61
C ARG A 176 13.66 -0.87 4.19
N LEU A 177 13.20 -1.27 3.02
CA LEU A 177 11.86 -0.99 2.53
C LEU A 177 10.99 -2.24 2.67
N ILE A 178 9.77 -2.08 3.21
CA ILE A 178 8.77 -3.14 3.35
C ILE A 178 7.50 -2.68 2.63
N ILE A 179 7.01 -3.48 1.70
CA ILE A 179 5.75 -3.20 0.98
C ILE A 179 4.83 -4.40 1.10
N ILE A 180 3.55 -4.15 1.37
CA ILE A 180 2.50 -5.16 1.35
C ILE A 180 1.39 -4.69 0.42
N VAL A 181 1.01 -5.54 -0.53
CA VAL A 181 -0.10 -5.29 -1.44
C VAL A 181 -1.07 -6.47 -1.42
N PRO A 182 -2.37 -6.26 -1.70
CA PRO A 182 -3.30 -7.38 -1.82
C PRO A 182 -2.96 -8.24 -3.03
N ARG A 183 -2.97 -9.57 -2.84
CA ARG A 183 -2.93 -10.51 -3.96
C ARG A 183 -4.31 -10.59 -4.58
N GLU A 184 -4.52 -9.82 -5.63
CA GLU A 184 -5.82 -9.58 -6.25
C GLU A 184 -5.75 -9.66 -7.77
N ARG A 185 -6.80 -10.23 -8.38
CA ARG A 185 -6.98 -10.28 -9.83
C ARG A 185 -7.87 -9.13 -10.29
N GLU A 186 -7.53 -8.54 -11.41
CA GLU A 186 -8.40 -7.56 -12.03
C GLU A 186 -9.71 -8.20 -12.52
N TYR A 187 -10.82 -7.45 -12.35
CA TYR A 187 -12.11 -7.78 -12.92
C TYR A 187 -12.88 -6.50 -13.25
N ARG A 188 -13.85 -6.63 -14.16
CA ARG A 188 -14.49 -5.49 -14.81
C ARG A 188 -15.22 -4.56 -13.84
N TYR A 189 -15.94 -5.12 -12.87
CA TYR A 189 -16.74 -4.36 -11.91
C TYR A 189 -16.13 -4.49 -10.53
N THR A 190 -15.47 -3.42 -10.08
CA THR A 190 -14.80 -3.42 -8.79
C THR A 190 -15.71 -2.98 -7.65
N PHE A 191 -15.38 -3.46 -6.45
CA PHE A 191 -16.00 -3.04 -5.19
C PHE A 191 -15.03 -2.21 -4.34
N ASN A 192 -13.83 -1.96 -4.84
CA ASN A 192 -12.78 -1.20 -4.19
C ASN A 192 -12.12 -0.24 -5.19
N PRO A 193 -11.50 0.84 -4.74
CA PRO A 193 -10.83 1.82 -5.57
C PRO A 193 -9.41 1.38 -5.96
N HIS A 194 -9.18 0.11 -6.33
CA HIS A 194 -7.90 -0.38 -6.79
C HIS A 194 -7.71 -0.15 -8.30
N PHE A 195 -6.52 0.32 -8.67
CA PHE A 195 -6.07 0.48 -10.06
C PHE A 195 -5.05 -0.58 -10.44
N ASN A 196 -4.17 -0.94 -9.50
CA ASN A 196 -3.08 -1.86 -9.74
C ASN A 196 -3.40 -3.22 -9.11
N PHE A 197 -3.17 -4.27 -9.88
CA PHE A 197 -3.53 -5.64 -9.52
C PHE A 197 -2.30 -6.53 -9.58
N PHE A 198 -2.05 -7.23 -8.50
CA PHE A 198 -0.90 -8.12 -8.35
C PHE A 198 -1.40 -9.53 -8.02
N PRO A 199 -1.83 -10.31 -9.03
CA PRO A 199 -2.38 -11.65 -8.79
C PRO A 199 -1.33 -12.67 -8.31
N TYR A 200 -0.05 -12.37 -8.52
CA TYR A 200 1.07 -13.26 -8.21
C TYR A 200 2.30 -12.45 -7.76
N THR A 201 3.18 -13.06 -6.98
CA THR A 201 4.46 -12.45 -6.56
C THR A 201 5.27 -11.94 -7.75
N HIS A 202 5.34 -12.71 -8.87
CA HIS A 202 6.06 -12.26 -10.06
C HIS A 202 5.42 -11.05 -10.76
N SER A 203 4.10 -10.84 -10.60
CA SER A 203 3.44 -9.63 -11.10
C SER A 203 3.88 -8.41 -10.32
N PHE A 204 3.99 -8.54 -8.99
CA PHE A 204 4.49 -7.48 -8.13
C PHE A 204 5.98 -7.22 -8.34
N LEU A 205 6.81 -8.26 -8.46
CA LEU A 205 8.25 -8.09 -8.75
C LEU A 205 8.52 -7.33 -10.05
N ARG A 206 7.66 -7.46 -11.07
CA ARG A 206 7.76 -6.64 -12.28
C ARG A 206 7.47 -5.16 -12.03
N ALA A 207 6.56 -4.86 -11.10
CA ALA A 207 6.29 -3.47 -10.71
C ALA A 207 7.45 -2.86 -9.92
N MET A 208 8.18 -3.68 -9.15
CA MET A 208 9.31 -3.29 -8.33
C MET A 208 10.62 -3.09 -9.10
N GLN A 209 10.65 -3.28 -10.43
CA GLN A 209 11.90 -3.15 -11.21
C GLN A 209 12.49 -1.72 -11.13
N PRO A 210 13.87 -1.62 -11.01
CA PRO A 210 14.81 -2.71 -10.87
C PRO A 210 14.70 -3.39 -9.50
N VAL A 211 14.74 -4.74 -9.48
CA VAL A 211 14.71 -5.51 -8.22
C VAL A 211 16.15 -5.69 -7.73
N PRO A 212 16.49 -5.27 -6.50
CA PRO A 212 17.84 -5.45 -5.95
C PRO A 212 18.14 -6.93 -5.68
N GLN A 213 19.40 -7.26 -5.45
CA GLN A 213 19.80 -8.65 -5.13
C GLN A 213 19.29 -9.09 -3.74
N ASN A 214 19.29 -8.16 -2.78
CA ASN A 214 18.88 -8.41 -1.40
C ASN A 214 17.39 -8.10 -1.20
N TYR A 215 16.53 -8.92 -1.79
CA TYR A 215 15.08 -8.82 -1.60
C TYR A 215 14.49 -10.13 -1.08
N HIS A 216 13.30 -10.04 -0.52
CA HIS A 216 12.46 -11.18 -0.19
C HIS A 216 11.01 -10.87 -0.61
N CYS A 217 10.38 -11.82 -1.31
CA CYS A 217 8.99 -11.67 -1.76
C CYS A 217 8.26 -12.99 -1.57
N LYS A 218 7.12 -12.96 -0.84
CA LYS A 218 6.31 -14.14 -0.55
C LYS A 218 4.84 -13.81 -0.43
N ASP A 219 4.01 -14.82 -0.63
CA ASP A 219 2.60 -14.75 -0.28
C ASP A 219 2.41 -14.89 1.24
N ILE A 220 1.61 -14.00 1.83
CA ILE A 220 1.08 -14.14 3.19
C ILE A 220 -0.44 -14.10 3.11
N ARG A 221 -1.08 -15.27 3.17
CA ARG A 221 -2.53 -15.42 2.96
C ARG A 221 -2.98 -14.86 1.60
N ARG A 222 -3.69 -13.74 1.61
CA ARG A 222 -4.17 -13.04 0.40
C ARG A 222 -3.40 -11.74 0.14
N ASP A 223 -2.23 -11.60 0.71
CA ASP A 223 -1.36 -10.45 0.50
C ASP A 223 -0.01 -10.93 -0.06
N ILE A 224 0.68 -10.06 -0.78
CA ILE A 224 2.06 -10.22 -1.20
C ILE A 224 2.89 -9.35 -0.27
N TYR A 225 3.79 -9.95 0.46
CA TYR A 225 4.79 -9.30 1.28
C TYR A 225 6.08 -9.17 0.51
N TYR A 226 6.63 -7.98 0.48
CA TYR A 226 7.91 -7.67 -0.12
C TYR A 226 8.79 -6.88 0.85
N ARG A 227 10.06 -7.22 0.92
CA ARG A 227 11.10 -6.39 1.53
C ARG A 227 12.34 -6.34 0.66
N GLU A 228 13.05 -5.23 0.71
CA GLU A 228 14.39 -5.08 0.14
C GLU A 228 15.29 -4.33 1.11
N ASP A 229 16.56 -4.69 1.11
CA ASP A 229 17.61 -3.97 1.84
C ASP A 229 18.25 -2.96 0.87
N ILE A 230 18.24 -1.68 1.27
CA ILE A 230 18.88 -0.62 0.49
C ILE A 230 20.37 -0.66 0.74
N GLU A 231 21.14 -1.01 -0.28
CA GLU A 231 22.59 -0.86 -0.26
C GLU A 231 22.91 0.63 -0.37
N MET A 232 23.53 1.21 0.66
CA MET A 232 24.09 2.55 0.52
C MET A 232 25.13 2.51 -0.58
N HIS A 233 24.79 3.06 -1.74
CA HIS A 233 25.80 3.38 -2.73
C HIS A 233 26.74 4.42 -2.11
N VAL A 234 27.86 3.94 -1.56
CA VAL A 234 29.01 4.81 -1.34
C VAL A 234 29.33 5.39 -2.72
N HIS A 235 29.03 6.66 -2.92
CA HIS A 235 29.51 7.40 -4.09
C HIS A 235 31.04 7.33 -4.00
N ASN A 236 31.61 6.29 -4.59
CA ASN A 236 33.01 6.30 -4.98
C ASN A 236 33.09 7.38 -6.08
N ALA A 237 33.52 8.56 -5.68
CA ALA A 237 33.94 9.58 -6.60
C ALA A 237 34.89 8.91 -7.60
N LEU A 238 34.52 8.95 -8.87
CA LEU A 238 35.41 8.52 -9.95
C LEU A 238 36.78 9.16 -9.72
N PRO A 239 37.89 8.41 -9.78
CA PRO A 239 39.19 9.02 -9.72
C PRO A 239 39.30 10.01 -10.87
N GLN A 240 39.59 11.28 -10.54
CA GLN A 240 39.89 12.28 -11.54
C GLN A 240 41.06 11.71 -12.36
N ALA A 241 40.83 11.60 -13.68
CA ALA A 241 41.89 11.28 -14.62
C ALA A 241 42.98 12.34 -14.43
N ALA A 242 44.17 11.92 -14.01
CA ALA A 242 45.35 12.74 -14.03
C ALA A 242 45.74 12.95 -15.52
N GLU A 243 45.83 14.19 -15.91
CA GLU A 243 46.42 14.61 -17.19
C GLU A 243 47.91 14.25 -17.26
#